data_31b6a76c5bb02a361fa48e071b86a917
#
_entry.id   31b6a76c5bb02a361fa48e071b86a917
#
_cell.length_a   1.000
_cell.length_b   1.000
_cell.length_c   1.000
_cell.angle_alpha   90.00
_cell.angle_beta   90.00
_cell.angle_gamma   90.00
#
_symmetry.space_group_name_H-M   'P 1'
#
loop_
_entity.id
_entity.type
_entity.pdbx_description
1 polymer ?
#
loop_
_entity_poly.entity_id
_entity_poly.type
_entity_poly.pdbx_seq_one_letter_code
_entity_poly.pdbx_strand_id
1 'polypeptide(L)'
;MRRRAVAVAFLGAALVLAGCGGGEETTGRVGADTTNGKELFIEKCGSCHVLSDAGTQGTTGPNLDDAFGYPRLQGFDETTFYDITLQQIDLAAPPMPADLVTGQDAVDVAAYVAQAAKVQGAPPAAPSAAP
;
A
#
# COMPACT_ATOMS: atom_id res chain seq x y z
N MET A 1 12.50 26.48 70.29
CA MET A 1 12.36 25.33 69.42
C MET A 1 11.68 25.77 68.11
N ARG A 2 12.44 25.92 67.02
CA ARG A 2 11.97 26.41 65.77
C ARG A 2 11.72 25.24 64.84
N ARG A 3 10.45 24.94 64.53
CA ARG A 3 10.05 23.94 63.55
C ARG A 3 10.19 24.53 62.13
N ARG A 4 11.14 24.05 61.38
CA ARG A 4 11.31 24.39 59.95
C ARG A 4 10.36 23.51 59.13
N ALA A 5 9.36 24.11 58.54
CA ALA A 5 8.51 23.46 57.56
C ALA A 5 9.28 23.36 56.24
N VAL A 6 9.46 22.12 55.76
CA VAL A 6 10.00 21.84 54.42
C VAL A 6 8.84 21.74 53.47
N ALA A 7 8.73 22.75 52.61
CA ALA A 7 7.78 22.73 51.52
C ALA A 7 8.36 21.87 50.35
N VAL A 8 7.76 20.72 50.13
CA VAL A 8 8.08 19.87 48.98
C VAL A 8 7.22 20.36 47.80
N ALA A 9 7.86 20.99 46.84
CA ALA A 9 7.23 21.39 45.58
C ALA A 9 7.19 20.16 44.66
N PHE A 10 6.00 19.60 44.46
CA PHE A 10 5.77 18.61 43.44
C PHE A 10 5.72 19.31 42.05
N LEU A 11 6.80 19.14 41.30
CA LEU A 11 6.83 19.52 39.88
C LEU A 11 6.08 18.45 39.08
N GLY A 12 4.83 18.71 38.78
CA GLY A 12 4.03 17.84 37.92
C GLY A 12 4.55 17.91 36.48
N ALA A 13 5.25 16.87 36.04
CA ALA A 13 5.57 16.67 34.64
C ALA A 13 4.30 16.27 33.90
N ALA A 14 3.70 17.19 33.16
CA ALA A 14 2.62 16.89 32.21
C ALA A 14 3.23 16.13 31.03
N LEU A 15 3.06 14.80 31.02
CA LEU A 15 3.30 14.00 29.80
C LEU A 15 2.20 14.34 28.80
N VAL A 16 2.55 15.15 27.80
CA VAL A 16 1.73 15.30 26.60
C VAL A 16 1.89 14.02 25.79
N LEU A 17 0.95 13.08 25.93
CA LEU A 17 0.80 12.01 24.97
C LEU A 17 0.31 12.66 23.66
N ALA A 18 1.25 12.94 22.77
CA ALA A 18 0.92 13.19 21.37
C ALA A 18 0.27 11.90 20.85
N GLY A 19 -1.06 11.90 20.79
CA GLY A 19 -1.81 10.83 20.16
C GLY A 19 -1.35 10.74 18.71
N CYS A 20 -0.75 9.62 18.32
CA CYS A 20 -0.65 9.24 16.92
C CYS A 20 -2.08 9.17 16.39
N GLY A 21 -2.49 10.21 15.67
CA GLY A 21 -3.73 10.21 14.92
C GLY A 21 -3.70 8.99 14.00
N GLY A 22 -4.81 8.23 13.97
CA GLY A 22 -4.98 7.10 13.09
C GLY A 22 -4.69 7.51 11.67
N GLY A 23 -3.50 7.17 11.18
CA GLY A 23 -3.21 7.12 9.76
C GLY A 23 -3.94 5.90 9.23
N GLU A 24 -4.71 6.11 8.17
CA GLU A 24 -5.13 5.02 7.30
C GLU A 24 -3.91 4.10 7.13
N GLU A 25 -4.13 2.82 7.36
CA GLU A 25 -3.09 1.83 7.11
C GLU A 25 -2.75 1.83 5.62
N THR A 26 -1.85 2.72 5.24
CA THR A 26 -1.11 2.60 4.01
C THR A 26 -0.15 1.44 4.21
N THR A 27 -0.66 0.24 3.97
CA THR A 27 0.12 -0.99 3.96
C THR A 27 1.02 -1.06 2.72
N GLY A 28 1.26 0.09 2.07
CA GLY A 28 2.37 0.25 1.15
C GLY A 28 3.66 0.06 1.92
N ARG A 29 4.60 -0.70 1.40
CA ARG A 29 5.90 -0.89 2.03
C ARG A 29 6.47 0.45 2.47
N VAL A 30 7.01 0.50 3.69
CA VAL A 30 7.62 1.72 4.24
C VAL A 30 8.58 2.32 3.22
N GLY A 31 8.28 3.54 2.74
CA GLY A 31 9.08 4.23 1.73
C GLY A 31 8.61 4.13 0.29
N ALA A 32 7.51 3.42 -0.02
CA ALA A 32 6.94 3.43 -1.37
C ALA A 32 6.16 4.72 -1.65
N ASP A 33 6.35 5.28 -2.84
CA ASP A 33 5.58 6.41 -3.36
C ASP A 33 4.53 5.90 -4.36
N THR A 34 3.30 5.73 -3.90
CA THR A 34 2.20 5.26 -4.75
C THR A 34 1.76 6.27 -5.80
N THR A 35 2.10 7.56 -5.64
CA THR A 35 1.84 8.57 -6.68
C THR A 35 2.79 8.35 -7.86
N ASN A 36 4.09 8.21 -7.58
CA ASN A 36 5.08 7.83 -8.57
C ASN A 36 4.73 6.47 -9.20
N GLY A 37 4.33 5.50 -8.37
CA GLY A 37 3.90 4.18 -8.84
C GLY A 37 2.74 4.23 -9.82
N LYS A 38 1.75 5.11 -9.59
CA LYS A 38 0.63 5.31 -10.52
C LYS A 38 1.09 5.88 -11.87
N GLU A 39 1.92 6.90 -11.84
CA GLU A 39 2.43 7.53 -13.05
C GLU A 39 3.25 6.54 -13.89
N LEU A 40 4.14 5.81 -13.24
CA LEU A 40 4.94 4.76 -13.88
C LEU A 40 4.07 3.61 -14.42
N PHE A 41 3.05 3.21 -13.69
CA PHE A 41 2.11 2.19 -14.15
C PHE A 41 1.39 2.62 -15.44
N ILE A 42 0.88 3.84 -15.49
CA ILE A 42 0.22 4.39 -16.67
C ILE A 42 1.19 4.37 -17.86
N GLU A 43 2.41 4.83 -17.67
CA GLU A 43 3.40 4.95 -18.73
C GLU A 43 3.95 3.61 -19.22
N LYS A 44 4.29 2.69 -18.32
CA LYS A 44 5.03 1.47 -18.62
C LYS A 44 4.18 0.21 -18.70
N CYS A 45 3.08 0.14 -17.95
CA CYS A 45 2.27 -1.07 -17.79
C CYS A 45 0.90 -0.95 -18.45
N GLY A 46 0.34 0.27 -18.52
CA GLY A 46 -1.03 0.54 -18.93
C GLY A 46 -1.35 0.20 -20.38
N SER A 47 -0.36 0.08 -21.26
CA SER A 47 -0.55 -0.37 -22.63
C SER A 47 -0.95 -1.86 -22.73
N CYS A 48 -0.60 -2.64 -21.72
CA CYS A 48 -0.85 -4.08 -21.68
C CYS A 48 -1.89 -4.49 -20.62
N HIS A 49 -1.97 -3.76 -19.48
CA HIS A 49 -2.83 -4.12 -18.36
C HIS A 49 -4.00 -3.16 -18.17
N VAL A 50 -5.15 -3.73 -17.80
CA VAL A 50 -6.27 -2.98 -17.24
C VAL A 50 -6.03 -2.76 -15.75
N LEU A 51 -6.15 -1.52 -15.30
CA LEU A 51 -6.31 -1.12 -13.92
C LEU A 51 -7.20 0.12 -13.87
N SER A 52 -8.40 -0.01 -13.35
CA SER A 52 -9.44 1.03 -13.43
C SER A 52 -9.05 2.31 -12.71
N ASP A 53 -8.36 2.21 -11.56
CA ASP A 53 -7.85 3.37 -10.83
C ASP A 53 -6.85 4.19 -11.67
N ALA A 54 -6.05 3.53 -12.50
CA ALA A 54 -5.13 4.17 -13.43
C ALA A 54 -5.80 4.63 -14.74
N GLY A 55 -7.05 4.24 -14.99
CA GLY A 55 -7.76 4.52 -16.24
C GLY A 55 -7.20 3.76 -17.46
N THR A 56 -6.43 2.70 -17.26
CA THR A 56 -5.79 1.94 -18.32
C THR A 56 -6.70 0.84 -18.87
N GLN A 57 -6.52 0.48 -20.15
CA GLN A 57 -7.39 -0.47 -20.85
C GLN A 57 -6.61 -1.44 -21.76
N GLY A 58 -5.35 -1.71 -21.43
CA GLY A 58 -4.54 -2.67 -22.16
C GLY A 58 -5.09 -4.11 -22.02
N THR A 59 -5.02 -4.88 -23.11
CA THR A 59 -5.62 -6.23 -23.17
C THR A 59 -4.61 -7.33 -23.49
N THR A 60 -3.34 -7.01 -23.61
CA THR A 60 -2.27 -7.99 -23.84
C THR A 60 -1.94 -8.78 -22.58
N GLY A 61 -1.95 -8.12 -21.43
CA GLY A 61 -1.77 -8.72 -20.12
C GLY A 61 -3.10 -8.93 -19.39
N PRO A 62 -3.08 -9.57 -18.21
CA PRO A 62 -4.28 -9.75 -17.39
C PRO A 62 -4.85 -8.41 -16.91
N ASN A 63 -6.17 -8.38 -16.73
CA ASN A 63 -6.85 -7.33 -15.98
C ASN A 63 -6.47 -7.46 -14.50
N LEU A 64 -5.80 -6.44 -13.95
CA LEU A 64 -5.30 -6.49 -12.57
C LEU A 64 -6.40 -6.28 -11.53
N ASP A 65 -7.49 -5.59 -11.88
CA ASP A 65 -8.65 -5.50 -11.00
C ASP A 65 -9.28 -6.89 -10.78
N ASP A 66 -9.35 -7.71 -11.83
CA ASP A 66 -9.87 -9.08 -11.71
C ASP A 66 -8.85 -9.99 -11.01
N ALA A 67 -7.57 -9.88 -11.37
CA ALA A 67 -6.52 -10.73 -10.84
C ALA A 67 -6.34 -10.60 -9.32
N PHE A 68 -6.49 -9.40 -8.77
CA PHE A 68 -6.29 -9.11 -7.35
C PHE A 68 -7.58 -8.79 -6.61
N GLY A 69 -8.58 -8.22 -7.29
CA GLY A 69 -9.82 -7.82 -6.67
C GLY A 69 -10.60 -9.01 -6.09
N TYR A 70 -10.76 -10.09 -6.83
CA TYR A 70 -11.46 -11.29 -6.33
C TYR A 70 -10.71 -11.97 -5.18
N PRO A 71 -9.39 -12.22 -5.23
CA PRO A 71 -8.64 -12.71 -4.07
C PRO A 71 -8.75 -11.80 -2.84
N ARG A 72 -8.79 -10.49 -3.02
CA ARG A 72 -9.01 -9.53 -1.94
C ARG A 72 -10.35 -9.77 -1.23
N LEU A 73 -11.42 -10.04 -1.95
CA LEU A 73 -12.71 -10.39 -1.38
C LEU A 73 -12.68 -11.72 -0.60
N GLN A 74 -11.71 -12.57 -0.87
CA GLN A 74 -11.48 -13.83 -0.16
C GLN A 74 -10.56 -13.68 1.07
N GLY A 75 -10.12 -12.45 1.38
CA GLY A 75 -9.31 -12.15 2.55
C GLY A 75 -7.80 -12.14 2.34
N PHE A 76 -7.33 -12.23 1.09
CA PHE A 76 -5.92 -11.97 0.81
C PHE A 76 -5.60 -10.51 1.06
N ASP A 77 -4.48 -10.24 1.70
CA ASP A 77 -4.06 -8.92 2.10
C ASP A 77 -3.25 -8.18 1.02
N GLU A 78 -3.08 -6.89 1.23
CA GLU A 78 -2.36 -6.01 0.32
C GLU A 78 -0.87 -6.38 0.22
N THR A 79 -0.26 -6.90 1.29
CA THR A 79 1.14 -7.34 1.29
C THR A 79 1.33 -8.49 0.30
N THR A 80 0.39 -9.43 0.27
CA THR A 80 0.39 -10.53 -0.71
C THR A 80 0.39 -10.01 -2.14
N PHE A 81 -0.46 -9.03 -2.45
CA PHE A 81 -0.53 -8.46 -3.81
C PHE A 81 0.71 -7.66 -4.17
N TYR A 82 1.28 -6.94 -3.21
CA TYR A 82 2.54 -6.24 -3.37
C TYR A 82 3.67 -7.21 -3.74
N ASP A 83 3.83 -8.27 -2.95
CA ASP A 83 4.90 -9.26 -3.16
C ASP A 83 4.75 -9.99 -4.51
N ILE A 84 3.52 -10.36 -4.89
CA ILE A 84 3.22 -10.96 -6.20
C ILE A 84 3.55 -9.97 -7.31
N THR A 85 3.14 -8.72 -7.22
CA THR A 85 3.38 -7.72 -8.27
C THR A 85 4.87 -7.47 -8.45
N LEU A 86 5.59 -7.28 -7.35
CA LEU A 86 7.05 -7.07 -7.39
C LEU A 86 7.77 -8.27 -8.00
N GLN A 87 7.38 -9.49 -7.62
CA GLN A 87 7.93 -10.71 -8.19
C GLN A 87 7.64 -10.83 -9.69
N GLN A 88 6.42 -10.47 -10.14
CA GLN A 88 6.07 -10.54 -11.56
C GLN A 88 6.82 -9.49 -12.39
N ILE A 89 7.16 -8.34 -11.82
CA ILE A 89 8.03 -7.34 -12.47
C ILE A 89 9.45 -7.91 -12.62
N ASP A 90 10.00 -8.48 -11.56
CA ASP A 90 11.37 -9.02 -11.51
C ASP A 90 11.53 -10.26 -12.42
N LEU A 91 10.54 -11.13 -12.45
CA LEU A 91 10.56 -12.38 -13.22
C LEU A 91 9.83 -12.27 -14.57
N ALA A 92 9.61 -11.05 -15.06
CA ALA A 92 8.86 -10.85 -16.30
C ALA A 92 9.40 -11.68 -17.46
N ALA A 93 8.47 -12.32 -18.18
CA ALA A 93 8.76 -13.14 -19.34
C ALA A 93 7.80 -12.79 -20.48
N PRO A 94 8.20 -12.99 -21.75
CA PRO A 94 7.32 -12.68 -22.88
C PRO A 94 5.91 -13.30 -22.73
N PRO A 95 4.84 -12.56 -23.06
CA PRO A 95 4.83 -11.24 -23.73
C PRO A 95 5.10 -10.02 -22.84
N MET A 96 5.21 -10.17 -21.52
CA MET A 96 5.55 -9.07 -20.62
C MET A 96 7.06 -8.76 -20.74
N PRO A 97 7.46 -7.53 -21.13
CA PRO A 97 8.88 -7.16 -21.18
C PRO A 97 9.51 -7.14 -19.79
N ALA A 98 10.75 -7.58 -19.69
CA ALA A 98 11.55 -7.43 -18.47
C ALA A 98 12.06 -5.99 -18.31
N ASP A 99 12.44 -5.65 -17.09
CA ASP A 99 13.13 -4.40 -16.74
C ASP A 99 12.40 -3.09 -17.14
N LEU A 100 11.07 -3.13 -17.23
CA LEU A 100 10.27 -1.91 -17.49
C LEU A 100 10.41 -0.88 -16.35
N VAL A 101 10.50 -1.35 -15.14
CA VAL A 101 10.81 -0.61 -13.92
C VAL A 101 11.71 -1.46 -13.03
N THR A 102 12.62 -0.81 -12.29
CA THR A 102 13.59 -1.50 -11.42
C THR A 102 13.81 -0.72 -10.12
N GLY A 103 14.39 -1.36 -9.11
CA GLY A 103 14.74 -0.70 -7.85
C GLY A 103 13.52 -0.05 -7.17
N GLN A 104 13.64 1.22 -6.80
CA GLN A 104 12.55 1.93 -6.11
C GLN A 104 11.30 2.09 -6.98
N ASP A 105 11.45 2.29 -8.29
CA ASP A 105 10.34 2.41 -9.21
C ASP A 105 9.49 1.12 -9.25
N ALA A 106 10.12 -0.03 -9.19
CA ALA A 106 9.41 -1.32 -9.09
C ALA A 106 8.65 -1.47 -7.77
N VAL A 107 9.24 -1.00 -6.66
CA VAL A 107 8.61 -0.95 -5.34
C VAL A 107 7.38 -0.05 -5.35
N ASP A 108 7.50 1.14 -5.96
CA ASP A 108 6.43 2.13 -6.04
C ASP A 108 5.26 1.61 -6.88
N VAL A 109 5.55 1.01 -8.05
CA VAL A 109 4.53 0.38 -8.90
C VAL A 109 3.85 -0.78 -8.19
N ALA A 110 4.61 -1.65 -7.53
CA ALA A 110 4.03 -2.79 -6.81
C ALA A 110 3.12 -2.36 -5.66
N ALA A 111 3.52 -1.33 -4.90
CA ALA A 111 2.71 -0.77 -3.84
C ALA A 111 1.43 -0.11 -4.39
N TYR A 112 1.54 0.65 -5.47
CA TYR A 112 0.38 1.24 -6.12
C TYR A 112 -0.61 0.19 -6.61
N VAL A 113 -0.16 -0.83 -7.36
CA VAL A 113 -1.02 -1.91 -7.86
C VAL A 113 -1.70 -2.65 -6.72
N ALA A 114 -0.93 -2.99 -5.68
CA ALA A 114 -1.47 -3.69 -4.50
C ALA A 114 -2.58 -2.89 -3.82
N GLN A 115 -2.48 -1.58 -3.75
CA GLN A 115 -3.48 -0.71 -3.16
C GLN A 115 -4.69 -0.48 -4.09
N ALA A 116 -4.43 -0.27 -5.38
CA ALA A 116 -5.42 0.20 -6.34
C ALA A 116 -6.32 -0.91 -6.91
N ALA A 117 -5.78 -2.12 -7.10
CA ALA A 117 -6.50 -3.22 -7.73
C ALA A 117 -7.63 -3.75 -6.86
N LYS A 118 -8.87 -3.66 -7.36
CA LYS A 118 -10.10 -4.09 -6.65
C LYS A 118 -11.23 -4.36 -7.63
N VAL A 119 -12.14 -5.24 -7.27
CA VAL A 119 -13.36 -5.47 -8.07
C VAL A 119 -14.15 -4.17 -8.14
N GLN A 120 -14.46 -3.74 -9.35
CA GLN A 120 -15.23 -2.52 -9.59
C GLN A 120 -16.65 -2.68 -9.01
N GLY A 121 -17.07 -1.70 -8.19
CA GLY A 121 -18.36 -1.73 -7.55
C GLY A 121 -18.49 -2.68 -6.35
N ALA A 122 -17.44 -3.37 -5.96
CA ALA A 122 -17.44 -4.16 -4.75
C ALA A 122 -17.50 -3.25 -3.50
N PRO A 123 -18.23 -3.65 -2.45
CA PRO A 123 -18.14 -2.96 -1.16
C PRO A 123 -16.73 -3.09 -0.60
N PRO A 124 -16.28 -2.15 0.25
CA PRO A 124 -14.99 -2.26 0.90
C PRO A 124 -14.89 -3.61 1.63
N ALA A 125 -13.74 -4.25 1.55
CA ALA A 125 -13.48 -5.50 2.25
C ALA A 125 -13.78 -5.32 3.75
N ALA A 126 -14.50 -6.26 4.34
CA ALA A 126 -14.72 -6.25 5.77
C ALA A 126 -13.38 -6.34 6.49
N PRO A 127 -13.17 -5.60 7.60
CA PRO A 127 -11.94 -5.72 8.36
C PRO A 127 -11.73 -7.18 8.72
N SER A 128 -10.54 -7.70 8.39
CA SER A 128 -10.14 -9.06 8.75
C SER A 128 -10.26 -9.20 10.26
N ALA A 129 -11.14 -10.08 10.72
CA ALA A 129 -11.15 -10.45 12.11
C ALA A 129 -9.83 -11.15 12.41
N ALA A 130 -8.92 -10.47 13.10
CA ALA A 130 -7.71 -11.08 13.60
C ALA A 130 -8.09 -12.24 14.54
N PRO A 131 -7.37 -13.36 14.49
CA PRO A 131 -7.61 -14.51 15.37
C PRO A 131 -7.34 -14.20 16.84
#